data_d3510edc7dd98dd7e07e12ecfd113dcc
#
_entry.id   d3510edc7dd98dd7e07e12ecfd113dcc
#
_cell.length_a   1.000
_cell.length_b   1.000
_cell.length_c   1.000
_cell.angle_alpha   90.00
_cell.angle_beta   90.00
_cell.angle_gamma   90.00
#
_symmetry.space_group_name_H-M   'P 1'
#
loop_
_entity.id
_entity.type
_entity.pdbx_description
1 polymer ?
#
loop_
_entity_poly.entity_id
_entity_poly.type
_entity_poly.pdbx_seq_one_letter_code
_entity_poly.pdbx_strand_id
1 'polypeptide(L)'
;MRKRINRLRGKIDRHGGFDILVTHAPMHGYGDLNDLPHRGFTVFHELLDRYHPQLMLHGHIHLTYGCNIPREHRYGATRIVNCFERVYLDVDAPAPKPRHRLFAGLLGNHQ
;
A
#
# COMPACT_ATOMS: atom_id res chain seq x y z
N MET A 1 6.43 9.73 -10.31
CA MET A 1 6.01 8.89 -9.17
C MET A 1 7.15 8.56 -8.21
N ARG A 2 8.31 8.14 -8.73
CA ARG A 2 9.43 7.76 -7.86
C ARG A 2 9.89 8.88 -6.92
N LYS A 3 9.95 10.11 -7.40
CA LYS A 3 10.34 11.24 -6.54
C LYS A 3 9.38 11.43 -5.37
N ARG A 4 8.10 11.27 -5.62
CA ARG A 4 7.08 11.38 -4.55
C ARG A 4 7.26 10.26 -3.53
N ILE A 5 7.51 9.05 -3.99
CA ILE A 5 7.70 7.90 -3.11
C ILE A 5 8.96 8.08 -2.27
N ASN A 6 10.05 8.54 -2.88
CA ASN A 6 11.30 8.74 -2.14
C ASN A 6 11.14 9.80 -1.05
N ARG A 7 10.36 10.86 -1.32
CA ARG A 7 10.08 11.88 -0.33
C ARG A 7 9.22 11.33 0.81
N LEU A 8 8.24 10.52 0.45
CA LEU A 8 7.35 9.91 1.42
C LEU A 8 8.08 8.91 2.31
N ARG A 9 9.07 8.20 1.76
CA ARG A 9 9.83 7.19 2.52
C ARG A 9 10.54 7.78 3.73
N GLY A 10 11.04 9.01 3.60
CA GLY A 10 11.66 9.67 4.75
C GLY A 10 10.68 9.85 5.90
N LYS A 11 9.43 10.21 5.58
CA LYS A 11 8.38 10.34 6.61
C LYS A 11 7.99 8.98 7.17
N ILE A 12 7.86 7.98 6.32
CA ILE A 12 7.50 6.63 6.75
C ILE A 12 8.55 6.09 7.71
N ASP A 13 9.83 6.26 7.36
CA ASP A 13 10.93 5.76 8.19
C ASP A 13 10.93 6.42 9.56
N ARG A 14 10.61 7.72 9.62
CA ARG A 14 10.54 8.42 10.90
C ARG A 14 9.40 7.93 11.79
N HIS A 15 8.34 7.38 11.17
CA HIS A 15 7.20 6.86 11.92
C HIS A 15 7.26 5.34 12.14
N GLY A 16 8.32 4.68 11.68
CA GLY A 16 8.51 3.25 11.90
C GLY A 16 7.70 2.36 10.97
N GLY A 17 7.27 2.87 9.82
CA GLY A 17 6.49 2.11 8.87
C GLY A 17 5.04 2.58 8.77
N PHE A 18 4.19 1.74 8.19
CA PHE A 18 2.75 2.03 8.07
C PHE A 18 1.98 0.72 7.91
N ASP A 19 0.68 0.77 8.15
CA ASP A 19 -0.17 -0.42 8.13
C ASP A 19 -1.03 -0.52 6.87
N ILE A 20 -1.40 0.62 6.30
CA ILE A 20 -2.29 0.66 5.13
C ILE A 20 -1.71 1.63 4.11
N LEU A 21 -1.57 1.15 2.87
CA LEU A 21 -1.18 1.99 1.74
C LEU A 21 -2.41 2.27 0.89
N VAL A 22 -2.70 3.55 0.65
CA VAL A 22 -3.80 3.95 -0.22
C VAL A 22 -3.23 4.66 -1.43
N THR A 23 -3.54 4.14 -2.62
CA THR A 23 -3.08 4.71 -3.88
C THR A 23 -4.23 4.80 -4.86
N HIS A 24 -4.12 5.69 -5.85
CA HIS A 24 -5.09 5.70 -6.94
C HIS A 24 -4.88 4.50 -7.85
N ALA A 25 -3.65 4.33 -8.33
CA ALA A 25 -3.30 3.27 -9.28
C ALA A 25 -2.82 2.02 -8.54
N PRO A 26 -2.98 0.83 -9.14
CA PRO A 26 -2.52 -0.41 -8.54
C PRO A 26 -1.00 -0.57 -8.66
N MET A 27 -0.48 -1.58 -7.97
CA MET A 27 0.88 -2.06 -8.16
C MET A 27 0.95 -2.88 -9.44
N HIS A 28 2.06 -2.74 -10.18
CA HIS A 28 2.24 -3.49 -11.41
C HIS A 28 2.18 -5.00 -11.15
N GLY A 29 1.35 -5.69 -11.94
CA GLY A 29 1.17 -7.14 -11.86
C GLY A 29 0.12 -7.60 -10.87
N TYR A 30 -0.47 -6.69 -10.08
CA TYR A 30 -1.41 -7.05 -9.02
C TYR A 30 -2.65 -6.19 -9.08
N GLY A 31 -3.57 -6.59 -9.93
CA GLY A 31 -4.81 -5.87 -10.11
C GLY A 31 -4.79 -4.81 -11.20
N ASP A 32 -3.72 -4.75 -11.97
CA ASP A 32 -3.62 -3.85 -13.11
C ASP A 32 -3.97 -4.58 -14.43
N LEU A 33 -3.99 -3.83 -15.52
CA LEU A 33 -4.21 -4.36 -16.86
C LEU A 33 -2.94 -4.12 -17.70
N ASN A 34 -2.85 -4.81 -18.84
CA ASN A 34 -1.63 -4.76 -19.65
C ASN A 34 -1.48 -3.51 -20.51
N ASP A 35 -2.58 -2.81 -20.81
CA ASP A 35 -2.52 -1.59 -21.60
C ASP A 35 -1.91 -0.44 -20.78
N LEU A 36 -1.24 0.49 -21.44
CA LEU A 36 -0.48 1.55 -20.76
C LEU A 36 -1.30 2.35 -19.75
N PRO A 37 -2.53 2.82 -20.08
CA PRO A 37 -3.30 3.63 -19.13
C PRO A 37 -3.67 2.90 -17.84
N HIS A 38 -3.68 1.56 -17.85
CA HIS A 38 -4.13 0.75 -16.72
C HIS A 38 -3.01 -0.09 -16.11
N ARG A 39 -1.77 0.14 -16.54
CA ARG A 39 -0.63 -0.57 -15.97
C ARG A 39 -0.26 0.06 -14.62
N GLY A 40 -0.04 -0.80 -13.63
CA GLY A 40 0.34 -0.34 -12.29
C GLY A 40 1.78 0.11 -12.20
N PHE A 41 2.15 0.65 -11.04
CA PHE A 41 3.49 1.18 -10.80
C PHE A 41 4.38 0.15 -10.11
N THR A 42 5.55 -0.10 -10.70
CA THR A 42 6.52 -1.03 -10.11
C THR A 42 7.12 -0.51 -8.81
N VAL A 43 7.15 0.83 -8.63
CA VAL A 43 7.72 1.41 -7.41
C VAL A 43 6.95 1.01 -6.15
N PHE A 44 5.67 0.64 -6.27
CA PHE A 44 4.90 0.18 -5.11
C PHE A 44 5.42 -1.15 -4.57
N HIS A 45 6.06 -1.99 -5.41
CA HIS A 45 6.71 -3.21 -4.92
C HIS A 45 7.75 -2.89 -3.84
N GLU A 46 8.49 -1.80 -4.02
CA GLU A 46 9.53 -1.42 -3.06
C GLU A 46 8.93 -1.07 -1.70
N LEU A 47 7.77 -0.41 -1.70
CA LEU A 47 7.09 -0.07 -0.45
C LEU A 47 6.59 -1.32 0.27
N LEU A 48 6.00 -2.25 -0.47
CA LEU A 48 5.50 -3.48 0.14
C LEU A 48 6.63 -4.37 0.62
N ASP A 49 7.72 -4.45 -0.14
CA ASP A 49 8.88 -5.25 0.24
C ASP A 49 9.57 -4.73 1.49
N ARG A 50 9.63 -3.42 1.64
CA ARG A 50 10.36 -2.81 2.76
C ARG A 50 9.51 -2.74 4.02
N TYR A 51 8.24 -2.37 3.91
CA TYR A 51 7.43 -2.03 5.08
C TYR A 51 6.40 -3.08 5.45
N HIS A 52 6.09 -4.00 4.56
CA HIS A 52 5.15 -5.11 4.80
C HIS A 52 3.82 -4.64 5.42
N PRO A 53 3.12 -3.68 4.78
CA PRO A 53 1.84 -3.23 5.32
C PRO A 53 0.82 -4.36 5.30
N GLN A 54 -0.18 -4.27 6.17
CA GLN A 54 -1.26 -5.24 6.22
C GLN A 54 -2.12 -5.19 4.96
N LEU A 55 -2.31 -3.98 4.42
CA LEU A 55 -3.32 -3.74 3.40
C LEU A 55 -2.86 -2.67 2.41
N MET A 56 -3.14 -2.90 1.12
CA MET A 56 -3.01 -1.89 0.08
C MET A 56 -4.36 -1.72 -0.59
N LEU A 57 -4.86 -0.48 -0.62
CA LEU A 57 -6.13 -0.14 -1.26
C LEU A 57 -5.85 0.72 -2.48
N HIS A 58 -6.46 0.37 -3.61
CA HIS A 58 -6.30 1.15 -4.83
C HIS A 58 -7.62 1.24 -5.59
N GLY A 59 -7.66 2.14 -6.60
CA GLY A 59 -8.79 2.28 -7.48
C GLY A 59 -8.33 2.16 -8.93
N HIS A 60 -8.79 3.11 -9.76
CA HIS A 60 -8.44 3.27 -11.17
C HIS A 60 -8.92 2.14 -12.07
N ILE A 61 -8.75 0.87 -11.72
CA ILE A 61 -9.19 -0.25 -12.55
C ILE A 61 -10.64 -0.54 -12.21
N HIS A 62 -11.55 -0.25 -13.14
CA HIS A 62 -12.97 -0.51 -12.96
C HIS A 62 -13.25 -1.98 -13.18
N LEU A 63 -13.88 -2.62 -12.21
CA LEU A 63 -14.13 -4.07 -12.28
C LEU A 63 -15.11 -4.44 -13.39
N THR A 64 -15.74 -3.44 -14.01
CA THR A 64 -16.60 -3.64 -15.16
C THR A 64 -15.86 -3.80 -16.48
N TYR A 65 -14.53 -3.62 -16.49
CA TYR A 65 -13.74 -3.74 -17.72
C TYR A 65 -13.67 -5.17 -18.25
N GLY A 66 -13.95 -6.16 -17.43
CA GLY A 66 -13.97 -7.56 -17.84
C GLY A 66 -14.71 -8.41 -16.84
N CYS A 67 -15.20 -9.57 -17.27
CA CYS A 67 -16.05 -10.39 -16.42
C CYS A 67 -15.28 -11.16 -15.34
N ASN A 68 -13.97 -11.24 -15.42
CA ASN A 68 -13.19 -12.04 -14.48
C ASN A 68 -12.02 -11.27 -13.87
N ILE A 69 -12.22 -9.97 -13.64
CA ILE A 69 -11.19 -9.15 -12.98
C ILE A 69 -11.35 -9.32 -11.48
N PRO A 70 -10.39 -9.96 -10.80
CA PRO A 70 -10.53 -10.16 -9.36
C PRO A 70 -10.34 -8.84 -8.62
N ARG A 71 -11.10 -8.69 -7.53
CA ARG A 71 -11.00 -7.50 -6.68
C ARG A 71 -9.80 -7.57 -5.77
N GLU A 72 -9.39 -8.76 -5.37
CA GLU A 72 -8.40 -8.92 -4.31
C GLU A 72 -7.22 -9.77 -4.75
N HIS A 73 -6.03 -9.37 -4.32
CA HIS A 73 -4.79 -10.09 -4.54
C HIS A 73 -3.99 -10.11 -3.25
N ARG A 74 -2.94 -10.90 -3.23
CA ARG A 74 -2.05 -10.95 -2.07
C ARG A 74 -0.60 -10.90 -2.55
N TYR A 75 0.18 -10.05 -1.90
CA TYR A 75 1.61 -9.94 -2.14
C TYR A 75 2.32 -10.07 -0.79
N GLY A 76 2.95 -11.24 -0.55
CA GLY A 76 3.53 -11.50 0.76
C GLY A 76 2.47 -11.43 1.85
N ALA A 77 2.69 -10.60 2.84
CA ALA A 77 1.76 -10.39 3.95
C ALA A 77 0.68 -9.35 3.65
N THR A 78 0.74 -8.70 2.50
CA THR A 78 -0.15 -7.59 2.17
C THR A 78 -1.35 -8.05 1.37
N ARG A 79 -2.57 -7.74 1.82
CA ARG A 79 -3.77 -7.88 1.02
C ARG A 79 -3.88 -6.66 0.11
N ILE A 80 -4.12 -6.88 -1.18
CA ILE A 80 -4.28 -5.80 -2.16
C ILE A 80 -5.71 -5.82 -2.63
N VAL A 81 -6.46 -4.73 -2.41
CA VAL A 81 -7.89 -4.68 -2.70
C VAL A 81 -8.19 -3.50 -3.62
N ASN A 82 -8.90 -3.80 -4.70
CA ASN A 82 -9.46 -2.78 -5.59
C ASN A 82 -10.76 -2.27 -4.97
N CYS A 83 -10.80 -0.98 -4.67
CA CYS A 83 -11.94 -0.37 -3.99
C CYS A 83 -12.97 0.22 -4.97
N PHE A 84 -13.00 -0.28 -6.22
CA PHE A 84 -13.95 0.21 -7.23
C PHE A 84 -15.37 0.26 -6.67
N GLU A 85 -16.00 1.43 -6.81
CA GLU A 85 -17.30 1.76 -6.26
C GLU A 85 -17.29 1.69 -4.73
N ARG A 86 -17.46 0.51 -4.17
CA ARG A 86 -17.58 0.36 -2.73
C ARG A 86 -17.20 -1.05 -2.32
N VAL A 87 -16.51 -1.15 -1.20
CA VAL A 87 -16.19 -2.44 -0.59
C VAL A 87 -16.11 -2.25 0.92
N TYR A 88 -16.56 -3.24 1.68
CA TYR A 88 -16.46 -3.25 3.13
C TYR A 88 -15.41 -4.29 3.52
N LEU A 89 -14.48 -3.90 4.35
CA LEU A 89 -13.37 -4.76 4.75
C LEU A 89 -13.29 -4.80 6.28
N ASP A 90 -13.07 -6.00 6.81
CA ASP A 90 -12.70 -6.16 8.19
C ASP A 90 -11.17 -6.08 8.27
N VAL A 91 -10.67 -5.15 9.06
CA VAL A 91 -9.24 -4.92 9.21
C VAL A 91 -8.87 -5.09 10.66
N ASP A 92 -7.88 -5.96 10.91
CA ASP A 92 -7.38 -6.15 12.25
C ASP A 92 -6.65 -4.91 12.74
N ALA A 93 -6.96 -4.47 13.96
CA ALA A 93 -6.22 -3.37 14.55
C ALA A 93 -4.77 -3.81 14.76
N PRO A 94 -3.79 -2.96 14.38
CA PRO A 94 -2.40 -3.32 14.65
C PRO A 94 -2.12 -3.37 16.15
N ALA A 95 -1.18 -4.22 16.55
CA ALA A 95 -0.72 -4.24 17.93
C ALA A 95 -0.12 -2.88 18.27
N PRO A 96 -0.28 -2.39 19.52
CA PRO A 96 0.35 -1.13 19.90
C PRO A 96 1.85 -1.20 19.69
N LYS A 97 2.40 -0.19 18.99
CA LYS A 97 3.83 -0.12 18.72
C LYS A 97 4.55 0.56 19.87
N PRO A 98 5.76 0.15 20.24
CA PRO A 98 6.58 0.89 21.19
C PRO A 98 6.86 2.28 20.63
N ARG A 99 6.82 3.26 21.45
CA ARG A 99 7.05 4.63 21.02
C ARG A 99 8.50 4.93 20.94
N HIS A 100 8.19 4.97 20.47
CA HIS A 100 9.16 5.25 20.21
C HIS A 100 9.80 5.57 20.47
N ARG A 101 9.75 5.13 20.47
CA ARG A 101 10.25 5.29 20.52
C ARG A 101 10.75 5.67 20.44
N LEU A 102 10.46 5.41 20.89
CA LEU A 102 10.76 6.04 20.89
C LEU A 102 11.31 6.04 20.49
N PHE A 103 11.38 5.57 20.88
CA PHE A 103 11.76 6.05 20.50
C PHE A 103 12.03 6.04 19.78
N ALA A 104 12.48 5.67 20.02
CA ALA A 104 12.72 6.14 19.45
C ALA A 104 12.85 6.51 19.06
N GLY A 105 13.14 6.34 19.76
CA GLY A 105 13.33 7.24 19.56
C GLY A 105 13.63 7.52 19.33
N LEU A 106 13.73 7.26 19.82
CA LEU A 106 13.83 7.98 19.71
C LEU A 106 14.03 8.22 19.11
N LEU A 107 14.39 7.89 19.56
CA LEU A 107 14.35 8.63 19.14
C LEU A 107 14.20 9.14 18.52
N GLY A 108 14.55 8.89 18.97
CA GLY A 108 14.30 9.79 18.59
C GLY A 108 13.89 10.14 17.94
N ASN A 109 13.74 9.91 18.27
CA ASN A 109 13.23 10.61 17.70
C ASN A 109 12.74 10.94 17.04
N HIS A 110 12.66 10.79 17.47
CA HIS A 110 11.99 11.56 17.11
C HIS A 110 11.49 11.93 16.65
N GLN A 111 11.54 11.59 17.06
CA GLN A 111 11.00 12.28 16.84
C GLN A 111 10.62 12.49 16.56
#